data_43a9b8aecf9707ea600531da75a85f50
#
_entry.id   43a9b8aecf9707ea600531da75a85f50
#
_cell.length_a   1.000
_cell.length_b   1.000
_cell.length_c   1.000
_cell.angle_alpha   90.00
_cell.angle_beta   90.00
_cell.angle_gamma   90.00
#
_symmetry.space_group_name_H-M   'P 1'
#
loop_
_entity.id
_entity.type
_entity.pdbx_description
1 polymer ?
#
loop_
_entity_poly.entity_id
_entity_poly.type
_entity_poly.pdbx_seq_one_letter_code
_entity_poly.pdbx_strand_id
1 'polypeptide(L)'
;MVKPYRLSPLAELDLEEIWLYTFNRWSMEQADTYHRNLVAAFEALAIGWKQGRPADVLPGFQKYLCGSHVIYFMDYPNHLDVIRILHQRQDAERHLKPSKEYPEDS
;
A
#
# COMPACT_ATOMS: atom_id res chain seq x y z
N MET A 1 -11.40 17.47 9.97
CA MET A 1 -10.48 17.98 8.96
C MET A 1 -9.91 16.85 8.12
N VAL A 2 -9.89 17.05 6.82
CA VAL A 2 -9.35 16.06 5.92
C VAL A 2 -7.83 16.15 5.90
N LYS A 3 -7.14 15.05 6.14
CA LYS A 3 -5.70 15.07 6.01
C LYS A 3 -5.27 14.31 4.77
N PRO A 4 -4.19 14.73 4.14
CA PRO A 4 -3.76 14.13 2.88
C PRO A 4 -3.08 12.80 3.09
N TYR A 5 -3.00 12.02 2.01
CA TYR A 5 -2.13 10.86 1.98
C TYR A 5 -1.01 11.10 0.97
N ARG A 6 0.07 10.37 1.15
CA ARG A 6 1.22 10.41 0.25
C ARG A 6 1.62 8.99 -0.07
N LEU A 7 2.12 8.79 -1.28
CA LEU A 7 2.61 7.49 -1.70
C LEU A 7 4.13 7.53 -1.71
N SER A 8 4.75 6.51 -1.12
CA SER A 8 6.19 6.34 -1.26
C SER A 8 6.51 6.05 -2.73
N PRO A 9 7.77 6.25 -3.16
CA PRO A 9 8.13 5.90 -4.54
C PRO A 9 7.84 4.44 -4.87
N LEU A 10 8.07 3.53 -3.92
CA LEU A 10 7.77 2.11 -4.17
C LEU A 10 6.27 1.87 -4.23
N ALA A 11 5.47 2.58 -3.43
CA ALA A 11 4.03 2.44 -3.51
C ALA A 11 3.50 2.93 -4.85
N GLU A 12 4.09 3.99 -5.39
CA GLU A 12 3.71 4.46 -6.73
C GLU A 12 3.99 3.40 -7.77
N LEU A 13 5.15 2.76 -7.69
CA LEU A 13 5.48 1.69 -8.62
C LEU A 13 4.55 0.50 -8.43
N ASP A 14 4.23 0.15 -7.18
CA ASP A 14 3.28 -0.92 -6.91
C ASP A 14 1.95 -0.64 -7.60
N LEU A 15 1.46 0.59 -7.46
CA LEU A 15 0.17 0.96 -8.02
C LEU A 15 0.18 0.86 -9.54
N GLU A 16 1.28 1.29 -10.15
CA GLU A 16 1.43 1.22 -11.59
C GLU A 16 1.47 -0.23 -12.08
N GLU A 17 2.21 -1.08 -11.37
CA GLU A 17 2.31 -2.49 -11.75
C GLU A 17 0.98 -3.22 -11.57
N ILE A 18 0.24 -2.85 -10.53
CA ILE A 18 -1.08 -3.43 -10.32
C ILE A 18 -2.00 -3.07 -11.47
N TRP A 19 -1.94 -1.81 -11.93
CA TRP A 19 -2.77 -1.39 -13.06
C TRP A 19 -2.40 -2.16 -14.32
N LEU A 20 -1.10 -2.27 -14.60
CA LEU A 20 -0.64 -2.98 -15.80
C LEU A 20 -1.02 -4.45 -15.74
N TYR A 21 -0.86 -5.09 -14.59
CA TYR A 21 -1.23 -6.50 -14.46
C TYR A 21 -2.72 -6.68 -14.69
N THR A 22 -3.53 -5.82 -14.12
CA THR A 22 -4.98 -5.93 -14.25
C THR A 22 -5.41 -5.66 -15.70
N PHE A 23 -4.77 -4.68 -16.34
CA PHE A 23 -5.04 -4.38 -17.73
C PHE A 23 -4.74 -5.58 -18.62
N ASN A 24 -3.57 -6.19 -18.43
CA ASN A 24 -3.15 -7.32 -19.27
C ASN A 24 -3.98 -8.56 -19.03
N ARG A 25 -4.44 -8.74 -17.81
CA ARG A 25 -5.19 -9.95 -17.44
C ARG A 25 -6.67 -9.81 -17.77
N TRP A 26 -7.21 -8.62 -17.65
CA TRP A 26 -8.65 -8.42 -17.78
C TRP A 26 -8.96 -7.37 -18.84
N SER A 27 -8.94 -6.09 -18.45
CA SER A 27 -9.32 -5.02 -19.35
C SER A 27 -8.87 -3.69 -18.77
N MET A 28 -8.88 -2.64 -19.61
CA MET A 28 -8.62 -1.29 -19.15
C MET A 28 -9.68 -0.85 -18.15
N GLU A 29 -10.92 -1.22 -18.42
CA GLU A 29 -12.02 -0.82 -17.54
C GLU A 29 -11.84 -1.38 -16.13
N GLN A 30 -11.45 -2.65 -16.04
CA GLN A 30 -11.22 -3.25 -14.74
C GLN A 30 -9.99 -2.68 -14.06
N ALA A 31 -8.95 -2.39 -14.84
CA ALA A 31 -7.74 -1.76 -14.28
C ALA A 31 -8.08 -0.40 -13.69
N ASP A 32 -8.87 0.40 -14.40
CA ASP A 32 -9.26 1.71 -13.89
C ASP A 32 -10.14 1.60 -12.66
N THR A 33 -11.06 0.65 -12.66
CA THR A 33 -11.94 0.46 -11.51
C THR A 33 -11.15 0.03 -10.28
N TYR A 34 -10.24 -0.90 -10.46
CA TYR A 34 -9.43 -1.37 -9.34
C TYR A 34 -8.53 -0.26 -8.79
N HIS A 35 -7.97 0.53 -9.70
CA HIS A 35 -7.14 1.67 -9.32
C HIS A 35 -7.96 2.68 -8.50
N ARG A 36 -9.16 2.99 -8.96
CA ARG A 36 -10.03 3.92 -8.22
C ARG A 36 -10.39 3.38 -6.84
N ASN A 37 -10.59 2.07 -6.73
CA ASN A 37 -10.90 1.48 -5.44
C ASN A 37 -9.74 1.60 -4.47
N LEU A 38 -8.51 1.42 -4.96
CA LEU A 38 -7.33 1.58 -4.12
C LEU A 38 -7.18 3.03 -3.66
N VAL A 39 -7.35 3.97 -4.59
CA VAL A 39 -7.23 5.39 -4.24
C VAL A 39 -8.31 5.78 -3.22
N ALA A 40 -9.53 5.29 -3.43
CA ALA A 40 -10.61 5.56 -2.48
C ALA A 40 -10.28 5.02 -1.10
N ALA A 41 -9.61 3.87 -1.04
CA ALA A 41 -9.18 3.31 0.24
C ALA A 41 -8.13 4.20 0.91
N PHE A 42 -7.16 4.72 0.13
CA PHE A 42 -6.16 5.63 0.69
C PHE A 42 -6.87 6.84 1.31
N GLU A 43 -7.83 7.41 0.59
CA GLU A 43 -8.53 8.58 1.07
C GLU A 43 -9.35 8.28 2.32
N ALA A 44 -10.03 7.14 2.33
CA ALA A 44 -10.85 6.77 3.48
C ALA A 44 -9.99 6.49 4.71
N LEU A 45 -8.81 5.89 4.52
CA LEU A 45 -7.89 5.67 5.62
C LEU A 45 -7.34 6.99 6.15
N ALA A 46 -7.05 7.93 5.25
CA ALA A 46 -6.48 9.21 5.67
C ALA A 46 -7.46 10.02 6.51
N ILE A 47 -8.75 9.99 6.18
CA ILE A 47 -9.72 10.78 6.93
C ILE A 47 -10.37 10.00 8.06
N GLY A 48 -9.99 8.74 8.25
CA GLY A 48 -10.47 7.96 9.37
C GLY A 48 -11.78 7.23 9.16
N TRP A 49 -12.32 7.23 7.96
CA TRP A 49 -13.54 6.48 7.66
C TRP A 49 -13.28 4.97 7.65
N LYS A 50 -12.07 4.57 7.31
CA LYS A 50 -11.64 3.20 7.39
C LYS A 50 -10.42 3.13 8.29
N GLN A 51 -10.25 2.00 8.93
CA GLN A 51 -9.15 1.84 9.87
C GLN A 51 -8.38 0.58 9.54
N GLY A 52 -7.05 0.70 9.62
CA GLY A 52 -6.21 -0.46 9.45
C GLY A 52 -6.01 -1.19 10.76
N ARG A 53 -5.20 -2.23 10.69
CA ARG A 53 -4.80 -3.00 11.84
C ARG A 53 -3.28 -2.97 11.93
N PRO A 54 -2.73 -3.18 13.14
CA PRO A 54 -1.28 -3.23 13.25
C PRO A 54 -0.73 -4.33 12.35
N ALA A 55 0.36 -4.02 11.66
CA ALA A 55 1.07 -4.99 10.86
C ALA A 55 2.18 -5.56 11.71
N ASP A 56 2.26 -6.91 11.79
CA ASP A 56 3.22 -7.55 12.66
C ASP A 56 4.64 -7.42 12.15
N VAL A 57 4.81 -7.00 10.90
CA VAL A 57 6.10 -6.97 10.25
C VAL A 57 7.05 -5.98 10.93
N LEU A 58 6.56 -4.77 11.18
CA LEU A 58 7.36 -3.73 11.81
C LEU A 58 6.47 -2.89 12.72
N PRO A 59 7.01 -2.46 13.86
CA PRO A 59 6.24 -1.57 14.75
C PRO A 59 5.88 -0.28 14.04
N GLY A 60 4.67 0.21 14.29
CA GLY A 60 4.20 1.45 13.70
C GLY A 60 3.53 1.29 12.35
N PHE A 61 3.74 0.16 11.69
CA PHE A 61 3.07 -0.09 10.40
C PHE A 61 1.66 -0.60 10.64
N GLN A 62 0.76 -0.15 9.78
CA GLN A 62 -0.61 -0.65 9.75
C GLN A 62 -0.91 -1.23 8.39
N LYS A 63 -1.94 -2.04 8.31
CA LYS A 63 -2.33 -2.68 7.07
C LYS A 63 -3.84 -2.66 6.90
N TYR A 64 -4.27 -2.62 5.65
CA TYR A 64 -5.68 -2.64 5.30
C TYR A 64 -5.85 -3.43 4.01
N LEU A 65 -6.72 -4.43 4.03
CA LEU A 65 -6.95 -5.27 2.85
C LEU A 65 -7.95 -4.58 1.93
N CYS A 66 -7.57 -4.43 0.66
CA CYS A 66 -8.42 -3.85 -0.36
C CYS A 66 -8.34 -4.76 -1.59
N GLY A 67 -9.43 -5.45 -1.88
CA GLY A 67 -9.41 -6.44 -2.95
C GLY A 67 -8.42 -7.55 -2.64
N SER A 68 -7.53 -7.80 -3.57
CA SER A 68 -6.49 -8.83 -3.40
C SER A 68 -5.20 -8.26 -2.86
N HIS A 69 -5.16 -6.98 -2.52
CA HIS A 69 -3.94 -6.30 -2.12
C HIS A 69 -4.04 -5.77 -0.71
N VAL A 70 -2.90 -5.70 -0.05
CA VAL A 70 -2.81 -5.15 1.30
C VAL A 70 -2.06 -3.84 1.21
N ILE A 71 -2.67 -2.79 1.74
CA ILE A 71 -2.09 -1.46 1.80
C ILE A 71 -1.35 -1.37 3.13
N TYR A 72 -0.03 -1.16 3.07
CA TYR A 72 0.79 -0.95 4.26
C TYR A 72 1.06 0.54 4.38
N PHE A 73 0.76 1.10 5.55
CA PHE A 73 0.82 2.54 5.72
C PHE A 73 1.22 2.91 7.13
N MET A 74 1.65 4.16 7.29
CA MET A 74 1.92 4.75 8.58
C MET A 74 1.02 5.97 8.72
N ASP A 75 0.36 6.07 9.86
CA ASP A 75 -0.65 7.09 10.07
C ASP A 75 -0.09 8.14 11.02
N TYR A 76 0.08 9.37 10.51
CA TYR A 76 0.60 10.48 11.28
C TYR A 76 -0.52 11.49 11.52
N PRO A 77 -0.34 12.37 12.51
CA PRO A 77 -1.42 13.32 12.82
C PRO A 77 -1.85 14.20 11.66
N ASN A 78 -0.91 14.58 10.77
CA ASN A 78 -1.24 15.52 9.71
C ASN A 78 -1.18 14.90 8.31
N HIS A 79 -0.86 13.63 8.19
CA HIS A 79 -0.85 12.95 6.89
C HIS A 79 -0.75 11.45 7.09
N LEU A 80 -1.00 10.72 6.01
CA LEU A 80 -0.90 9.26 6.00
C LEU A 80 0.09 8.87 4.90
N ASP A 81 1.07 8.06 5.24
CA ASP A 81 2.06 7.58 4.26
C ASP A 81 1.72 6.17 3.84
N VAL A 82 1.41 6.00 2.56
CA VAL A 82 1.25 4.66 1.98
C VAL A 82 2.64 4.18 1.59
N ILE A 83 3.09 3.13 2.27
CA ILE A 83 4.46 2.65 2.12
C ILE A 83 4.59 1.60 1.01
N ARG A 84 3.69 0.63 0.98
CA ARG A 84 3.67 -0.40 -0.06
C ARG A 84 2.23 -0.87 -0.30
N ILE A 85 1.99 -1.38 -1.50
CA ILE A 85 0.74 -2.04 -1.85
C ILE A 85 1.14 -3.40 -2.39
N LEU A 86 0.94 -4.44 -1.59
CA LEU A 86 1.43 -5.78 -1.92
C LEU A 86 0.28 -6.73 -2.09
N HIS A 87 0.41 -7.67 -3.04
CA HIS A 87 -0.58 -8.73 -3.16
C HIS A 87 -0.60 -9.52 -1.85
N GLN A 88 -1.79 -9.97 -1.45
CA GLN A 88 -1.93 -10.62 -0.15
C GLN A 88 -1.09 -11.89 -0.02
N ARG A 89 -0.60 -12.44 -1.13
CA ARG A 89 0.24 -13.62 -1.11
C ARG A 89 1.73 -13.30 -1.09
N GLN A 90 2.10 -12.02 -1.21
CA GLN A 90 3.50 -11.63 -1.15
C GLN A 90 3.96 -11.63 0.30
N ASP A 91 5.23 -11.94 0.48
CA ASP A 91 5.82 -11.94 1.80
C ASP A 91 6.13 -10.50 2.21
N ALA A 92 5.27 -9.96 3.09
CA ALA A 92 5.42 -8.57 3.52
C ALA A 92 6.73 -8.35 4.23
N GLU A 93 7.21 -9.35 4.96
CA GLU A 93 8.46 -9.18 5.69
C GLU A 93 9.61 -8.91 4.75
N ARG A 94 9.65 -9.59 3.62
CA ARG A 94 10.72 -9.37 2.64
C ARG A 94 10.66 -8.00 2.00
N HIS A 95 9.45 -7.45 1.87
CA HIS A 95 9.26 -6.21 1.13
C HIS A 95 9.28 -4.97 2.01
N LEU A 96 9.01 -5.11 3.30
CA LEU A 96 8.90 -3.96 4.18
C LEU A 96 10.10 -3.76 5.07
N LYS A 97 10.75 -4.85 5.51
CA LYS A 97 11.90 -4.72 6.38
C LYS A 97 13.12 -4.28 5.60
N PRO A 98 14.00 -3.51 6.23
CA PRO A 98 15.26 -3.17 5.57
C PRO A 98 16.03 -4.43 5.24
N SER A 99 16.72 -4.38 4.10
CA SER A 99 17.49 -5.54 3.67
C SER A 99 18.68 -5.77 4.59
N LYS A 100 18.88 -7.00 4.96
CA LYS A 100 20.04 -7.37 5.77
C LYS A 100 21.22 -7.81 4.95
N GLU A 101 21.02 -7.93 3.67
CA GLU A 101 22.10 -8.26 2.79
C GLU A 101 23.01 -7.11 2.55
N TYR A 102 22.55 -5.91 2.85
CA TYR A 102 23.43 -4.80 2.68
C TYR A 102 24.56 -5.02 3.59
N PRO A 103 25.59 -5.05 3.07
CA PRO A 103 26.67 -5.48 3.85
C PRO A 103 26.96 -4.54 4.92
N GLU A 104 26.36 -4.77 5.09
CA GLU A 104 26.68 -4.60 5.90
C GLU A 104 27.68 -4.95 6.20
N ASP A 105 27.71 -5.31 5.56
CA ASP A 105 28.50 -5.81 5.63
C ASP A 105 29.22 -5.89 5.31
N SER A 106 28.98 -5.54 5.07
CA SER A 106 29.42 -5.74 4.80
C SER A 106 29.74 -5.57 4.94
#